data_10fa975a348ba72bf4eab59096931ffc
#
_entry.id   10fa975a348ba72bf4eab59096931ffc
#
_cell.length_a   1.000
_cell.length_b   1.000
_cell.length_c   1.000
_cell.angle_alpha   90.00
_cell.angle_beta   90.00
_cell.angle_gamma   90.00
#
_symmetry.space_group_name_H-M   'P 1'
#
loop_
_entity.id
_entity.type
_entity.pdbx_description
1 polymer ?
#
loop_
_entity_poly.entity_id
_entity_poly.type
_entity_poly.pdbx_seq_one_letter_code
_entity_poly.pdbx_strand_id
1 'polypeptide(L)'
;MKKYRSKKRGPVRAKKVTFDGIKFASGLEKYMYMALKKAKIHAIYEGATFTVQDGFDFNIKSYERQANGKGEFKNRGEKKILPIKYTPDFVSNSFIIECKGRANESFPLRWKMFKKYLKAHMPHVIIYKPQNQKECDKVIELITKNLRNEKR
;
A
#
# COMPACT_ATOMS: atom_id res chain seq x y z
N MET A 1 -16.74 40.71 17.65
CA MET A 1 -15.57 39.90 17.21
C MET A 1 -16.05 38.78 16.29
N LYS A 2 -15.71 38.81 15.00
CA LYS A 2 -16.05 37.74 14.05
C LYS A 2 -15.09 36.57 14.28
N LYS A 3 -15.56 35.42 14.76
CA LYS A 3 -14.77 34.19 14.84
C LYS A 3 -14.44 33.71 13.43
N TYR A 4 -13.17 33.79 13.05
CA TYR A 4 -12.65 33.17 11.83
C TYR A 4 -12.81 31.64 11.96
N ARG A 5 -13.77 31.07 11.25
CA ARG A 5 -13.86 29.62 11.06
C ARG A 5 -12.74 29.22 10.12
N SER A 6 -11.72 28.54 10.63
CA SER A 6 -10.72 27.89 9.80
C SER A 6 -11.42 26.88 8.87
N LYS A 7 -11.30 27.08 7.56
CA LYS A 7 -11.78 26.11 6.58
C LYS A 7 -11.07 24.76 6.86
N LYS A 8 -11.82 23.75 7.31
CA LYS A 8 -11.30 22.38 7.37
C LYS A 8 -10.78 22.02 5.98
N ARG A 9 -9.48 21.91 5.81
CA ARG A 9 -8.88 21.42 4.57
C ARG A 9 -9.38 19.98 4.38
N GLY A 10 -10.04 19.72 3.26
CA GLY A 10 -10.43 18.37 2.88
C GLY A 10 -9.22 17.42 2.74
N PRO A 11 -9.44 16.12 2.60
CA PRO A 11 -8.36 15.15 2.47
C PRO A 11 -7.45 15.54 1.30
N VAL A 12 -6.14 15.65 1.57
CA VAL A 12 -5.14 15.91 0.53
C VAL A 12 -5.07 14.68 -0.37
N ARG A 13 -5.54 14.80 -1.61
CA ARG A 13 -5.43 13.74 -2.60
C ARG A 13 -4.05 13.82 -3.25
N ALA A 14 -3.35 12.69 -3.30
CA ALA A 14 -2.10 12.56 -4.04
C ALA A 14 -2.36 12.87 -5.53
N LYS A 15 -1.45 13.64 -6.16
CA LYS A 15 -1.54 13.91 -7.61
C LYS A 15 -0.83 12.79 -8.36
N LYS A 16 -1.53 12.19 -9.32
CA LYS A 16 -0.93 11.22 -10.26
C LYS A 16 0.12 11.90 -11.13
N VAL A 17 1.24 11.23 -11.35
CA VAL A 17 2.37 11.73 -12.12
C VAL A 17 2.83 10.67 -13.10
N THR A 18 3.05 11.04 -14.37
CA THR A 18 3.61 10.14 -15.39
C THR A 18 5.09 10.43 -15.57
N PHE A 19 5.92 9.40 -15.55
CA PHE A 19 7.36 9.48 -15.79
C PHE A 19 7.87 8.14 -16.35
N ASP A 20 8.78 8.13 -17.32
CA ASP A 20 9.27 6.93 -18.02
C ASP A 20 8.15 6.01 -18.55
N GLY A 21 7.03 6.58 -18.99
CA GLY A 21 5.85 5.83 -19.44
C GLY A 21 5.04 5.18 -18.31
N ILE A 22 5.46 5.31 -17.04
CA ILE A 22 4.76 4.78 -15.88
C ILE A 22 3.89 5.84 -15.23
N LYS A 23 2.65 5.49 -14.91
CA LYS A 23 1.70 6.36 -14.22
C LYS A 23 1.73 6.07 -12.71
N PHE A 24 2.43 6.91 -11.96
CA PHE A 24 2.51 6.80 -10.50
C PHE A 24 1.28 7.41 -9.83
N ALA A 25 0.81 6.80 -8.75
CA ALA A 25 -0.31 7.30 -7.96
C ALA A 25 0.07 8.53 -7.12
N SER A 26 1.36 8.74 -6.83
CA SER A 26 1.86 9.88 -6.05
C SER A 26 3.24 10.35 -6.52
N GLY A 27 3.59 11.59 -6.14
CA GLY A 27 4.95 12.12 -6.35
C GLY A 27 6.02 11.38 -5.54
N LEU A 28 5.65 10.82 -4.38
CA LEU A 28 6.57 10.05 -3.54
C LEU A 28 6.96 8.72 -4.22
N GLU A 29 5.99 8.04 -4.86
CA GLU A 29 6.26 6.83 -5.65
C GLU A 29 7.19 7.12 -6.83
N LYS A 30 6.94 8.22 -7.57
CA LYS A 30 7.85 8.66 -8.62
C LYS A 30 9.26 8.93 -8.08
N TYR A 31 9.38 9.61 -6.94
CA TYR A 31 10.67 9.89 -6.32
C TYR A 31 11.42 8.58 -5.97
N MET A 32 10.73 7.62 -5.35
CA MET A 32 11.29 6.30 -5.03
C MET A 32 11.75 5.55 -6.28
N TYR A 33 10.95 5.58 -7.35
CA TYR A 33 11.33 4.99 -8.63
C TYR A 33 12.64 5.57 -9.17
N MET A 34 12.76 6.91 -9.18
CA MET A 34 13.97 7.60 -9.64
C MET A 34 15.18 7.26 -8.77
N ALA A 35 15.00 7.16 -7.45
CA ALA A 35 16.06 6.81 -6.51
C ALA A 35 16.57 5.37 -6.73
N LEU A 36 15.65 4.41 -6.92
CA LEU A 36 15.97 3.02 -7.26
C LEU A 36 16.74 2.94 -8.59
N LYS A 37 16.27 3.63 -9.62
CA LYS A 37 16.91 3.68 -10.94
C LYS A 37 18.32 4.26 -10.88
N LYS A 38 18.50 5.39 -10.17
CA LYS A 38 19.80 6.03 -9.96
C LYS A 38 20.79 5.10 -9.23
N ALA A 39 20.30 4.37 -8.23
CA ALA A 39 21.11 3.42 -7.47
C ALA A 39 21.33 2.07 -8.19
N LYS A 40 20.76 1.87 -9.38
CA LYS A 40 20.78 0.61 -10.16
C LYS A 40 20.23 -0.58 -9.37
N ILE A 41 19.22 -0.32 -8.54
CA ILE A 41 18.50 -1.33 -7.75
C ILE A 41 17.23 -1.71 -8.53
N HIS A 42 17.09 -3.02 -8.82
CA HIS A 42 15.94 -3.51 -9.57
C HIS A 42 14.75 -3.77 -8.65
N ALA A 43 13.62 -3.13 -8.97
CA ALA A 43 12.32 -3.42 -8.40
C ALA A 43 11.24 -3.05 -9.41
N ILE A 44 10.12 -3.77 -9.42
CA ILE A 44 9.04 -3.58 -10.37
C ILE A 44 7.92 -2.80 -9.68
N TYR A 45 7.51 -1.68 -10.28
CA TYR A 45 6.38 -0.89 -9.80
C TYR A 45 5.08 -1.68 -9.96
N GLU A 46 4.30 -1.82 -8.88
CA GLU A 46 3.09 -2.65 -8.80
C GLU A 46 3.30 -4.08 -9.37
N GLY A 47 4.52 -4.64 -9.17
CA GLY A 47 4.98 -5.86 -9.82
C GLY A 47 4.28 -7.14 -9.39
N ALA A 48 3.53 -7.13 -8.27
CA ALA A 48 2.76 -8.28 -7.80
C ALA A 48 1.57 -7.84 -6.95
N THR A 49 0.51 -8.63 -7.02
CA THR A 49 -0.68 -8.49 -6.16
C THR A 49 -0.83 -9.73 -5.31
N PHE A 50 -0.94 -9.55 -4.00
CA PHE A 50 -1.01 -10.62 -3.01
C PHE A 50 -2.44 -10.77 -2.48
N THR A 51 -2.95 -11.99 -2.42
CA THR A 51 -4.22 -12.30 -1.74
C THR A 51 -3.94 -12.46 -0.25
N VAL A 52 -4.24 -11.43 0.53
CA VAL A 52 -3.96 -11.39 1.97
C VAL A 52 -5.06 -12.01 2.83
N GLN A 53 -6.24 -12.17 2.25
CA GLN A 53 -7.37 -12.90 2.81
C GLN A 53 -8.12 -13.57 1.67
N ASP A 54 -8.28 -14.87 1.74
CA ASP A 54 -9.06 -15.62 0.75
C ASP A 54 -10.54 -15.24 0.81
N GLY A 55 -11.21 -15.35 -0.34
CA GLY A 55 -12.66 -15.26 -0.40
C GLY A 55 -13.31 -16.47 0.28
N PHE A 56 -14.54 -16.32 0.72
CA PHE A 56 -15.29 -17.37 1.39
C PHE A 56 -16.80 -17.19 1.21
N ASP A 57 -17.56 -18.27 1.43
CA ASP A 57 -19.01 -18.21 1.43
C ASP A 57 -19.49 -17.85 2.84
N PHE A 58 -20.18 -16.73 2.93
CA PHE A 58 -20.78 -16.26 4.19
C PHE A 58 -22.23 -16.72 4.28
N ASN A 59 -22.46 -17.82 4.99
CA ASN A 59 -23.75 -18.52 5.07
C ASN A 59 -24.61 -18.08 6.25
N ILE A 60 -24.37 -16.85 6.76
CA ILE A 60 -25.08 -16.29 7.90
C ILE A 60 -25.89 -15.06 7.45
N LYS A 61 -27.08 -14.90 7.99
CA LYS A 61 -27.90 -13.68 7.80
C LYS A 61 -27.20 -12.46 8.40
N SER A 62 -27.17 -11.38 7.63
CA SER A 62 -26.64 -10.08 8.07
C SER A 62 -27.59 -8.98 7.59
N TYR A 63 -28.26 -8.36 8.51
CA TYR A 63 -29.19 -7.25 8.21
C TYR A 63 -28.45 -5.94 8.21
N GLU A 64 -28.29 -5.35 7.06
CA GLU A 64 -27.51 -4.14 6.85
C GLU A 64 -27.97 -3.36 5.62
N ARG A 65 -27.57 -2.10 5.52
CA ARG A 65 -27.64 -1.33 4.28
C ARG A 65 -26.46 -1.70 3.38
N GLN A 66 -26.40 -1.15 2.16
CA GLN A 66 -25.21 -1.25 1.32
C GLN A 66 -24.01 -0.60 2.01
N ALA A 67 -22.81 -1.01 1.65
CA ALA A 67 -21.55 -0.49 2.22
C ALA A 67 -21.39 1.04 2.10
N ASN A 68 -22.04 1.66 1.12
CA ASN A 68 -22.10 3.11 0.93
C ASN A 68 -23.13 3.82 1.83
N GLY A 69 -23.82 3.09 2.74
CA GLY A 69 -24.86 3.59 3.64
C GLY A 69 -26.22 3.82 2.98
N LYS A 70 -26.36 3.53 1.69
CA LYS A 70 -27.60 3.68 0.92
C LYS A 70 -28.40 2.38 0.87
N GLY A 71 -29.57 2.44 0.24
CA GLY A 71 -30.44 1.31 0.04
C GLY A 71 -31.22 0.90 1.27
N GLU A 72 -31.99 -0.16 1.14
CA GLU A 72 -32.88 -0.70 2.15
C GLU A 72 -32.08 -1.52 3.19
N PHE A 73 -32.52 -1.44 4.46
CA PHE A 73 -32.01 -2.30 5.53
C PHE A 73 -32.65 -3.68 5.42
N LYS A 74 -31.88 -4.66 4.96
CA LYS A 74 -32.35 -6.04 4.71
C LYS A 74 -31.23 -7.05 4.86
N ASN A 75 -31.57 -8.34 4.83
CA ASN A 75 -30.54 -9.39 4.82
C ASN A 75 -29.64 -9.27 3.56
N ARG A 76 -28.37 -9.05 3.80
CA ARG A 76 -27.29 -9.00 2.78
C ARG A 76 -26.17 -9.99 3.07
N GLY A 77 -26.38 -10.87 4.03
CA GLY A 77 -25.60 -12.06 4.25
C GLY A 77 -25.89 -13.14 3.21
N GLU A 78 -25.56 -14.39 3.51
CA GLU A 78 -25.79 -15.57 2.65
C GLU A 78 -25.26 -15.34 1.22
N LYS A 79 -24.04 -14.80 1.12
CA LYS A 79 -23.37 -14.45 -0.12
C LYS A 79 -21.89 -14.78 -0.09
N LYS A 80 -21.29 -14.86 -1.27
CA LYS A 80 -19.84 -14.98 -1.41
C LYS A 80 -19.15 -13.67 -1.04
N ILE A 81 -18.15 -13.77 -0.17
CA ILE A 81 -17.23 -12.67 0.16
C ILE A 81 -15.99 -12.80 -0.70
N LEU A 82 -15.66 -11.74 -1.43
CA LEU A 82 -14.50 -11.70 -2.31
C LEU A 82 -13.19 -11.64 -1.51
N PRO A 83 -12.08 -12.12 -2.10
CA PRO A 83 -10.78 -12.04 -1.46
C PRO A 83 -10.34 -10.57 -1.26
N ILE A 84 -9.54 -10.34 -0.21
CA ILE A 84 -8.85 -9.06 0.01
C ILE A 84 -7.47 -9.17 -0.59
N LYS A 85 -7.16 -8.28 -1.53
CA LYS A 85 -5.88 -8.22 -2.24
C LYS A 85 -5.09 -6.99 -1.83
N TYR A 86 -3.76 -7.10 -1.90
CA TYR A 86 -2.82 -6.01 -1.64
C TYR A 86 -1.77 -5.93 -2.75
N THR A 87 -1.60 -4.75 -3.31
CA THR A 87 -0.57 -4.46 -4.34
C THR A 87 0.38 -3.41 -3.77
N PRO A 88 1.59 -3.78 -3.31
CA PRO A 88 2.59 -2.82 -2.87
C PRO A 88 3.18 -2.05 -4.05
N ASP A 89 3.76 -0.88 -3.77
CA ASP A 89 4.27 0.01 -4.81
C ASP A 89 5.46 -0.57 -5.57
N PHE A 90 6.42 -1.18 -4.89
CA PHE A 90 7.59 -1.79 -5.53
C PHE A 90 7.88 -3.18 -4.99
N VAL A 91 8.14 -4.12 -5.88
CA VAL A 91 8.44 -5.52 -5.55
C VAL A 91 9.76 -5.94 -6.15
N SER A 92 10.61 -6.54 -5.34
CA SER A 92 11.83 -7.22 -5.70
C SER A 92 11.89 -8.60 -5.04
N ASN A 93 12.88 -9.42 -5.39
CA ASN A 93 13.03 -10.76 -4.80
C ASN A 93 13.35 -10.75 -3.30
N SER A 94 14.07 -9.74 -2.82
CA SER A 94 14.52 -9.65 -1.42
C SER A 94 13.86 -8.53 -0.61
N PHE A 95 13.12 -7.64 -1.25
CA PHE A 95 12.46 -6.54 -0.55
C PHE A 95 11.17 -6.07 -1.24
N ILE A 96 10.33 -5.43 -0.46
CA ILE A 96 9.10 -4.76 -0.92
C ILE A 96 9.05 -3.35 -0.33
N ILE A 97 8.61 -2.36 -1.12
CA ILE A 97 8.48 -0.97 -0.69
C ILE A 97 7.03 -0.51 -0.87
N GLU A 98 6.50 0.14 0.14
CA GLU A 98 5.23 0.87 0.13
C GLU A 98 5.47 2.33 0.46
N CYS A 99 5.26 3.24 -0.50
CA CYS A 99 5.40 4.68 -0.33
C CYS A 99 4.11 5.28 0.24
N LYS A 100 4.10 5.62 1.53
CA LYS A 100 2.87 6.06 2.19
C LYS A 100 3.06 7.36 2.97
N GLY A 101 2.85 8.49 2.30
CA GLY A 101 2.93 9.80 2.94
C GLY A 101 1.86 9.97 4.02
N ARG A 102 0.60 9.83 3.69
CA ARG A 102 -0.51 9.86 4.65
C ARG A 102 -1.37 8.60 4.49
N ALA A 103 -1.51 7.84 5.56
CA ALA A 103 -2.38 6.67 5.60
C ALA A 103 -3.86 7.10 5.62
N ASN A 104 -4.70 6.40 4.85
CA ASN A 104 -6.15 6.43 5.03
C ASN A 104 -6.57 5.45 6.13
N GLU A 105 -7.85 5.47 6.53
CA GLU A 105 -8.37 4.65 7.65
C GLU A 105 -8.21 3.14 7.42
N SER A 106 -8.33 2.66 6.19
CA SER A 106 -8.24 1.23 5.86
C SER A 106 -6.80 0.72 5.73
N PHE A 107 -5.82 1.60 5.51
CA PHE A 107 -4.43 1.21 5.27
C PHE A 107 -3.79 0.48 6.45
N PRO A 108 -3.91 0.92 7.72
CA PRO A 108 -3.29 0.23 8.84
C PRO A 108 -3.72 -1.23 8.98
N LEU A 109 -5.01 -1.52 8.75
CA LEU A 109 -5.54 -2.88 8.78
C LEU A 109 -4.97 -3.72 7.64
N ARG A 110 -5.02 -3.22 6.40
CA ARG A 110 -4.49 -3.91 5.21
C ARG A 110 -3.00 -4.17 5.34
N TRP A 111 -2.25 -3.23 5.90
CA TRP A 111 -0.81 -3.37 6.15
C TRP A 111 -0.50 -4.47 7.16
N LYS A 112 -1.29 -4.58 8.25
CA LYS A 112 -1.17 -5.69 9.21
C LYS A 112 -1.46 -7.04 8.56
N MET A 113 -2.50 -7.12 7.74
CA MET A 113 -2.85 -8.35 6.99
C MET A 113 -1.73 -8.73 6.03
N PHE A 114 -1.14 -7.76 5.33
CA PHE A 114 -0.02 -7.99 4.43
C PHE A 114 1.23 -8.49 5.18
N LYS A 115 1.56 -7.91 6.33
CA LYS A 115 2.65 -8.40 7.19
C LYS A 115 2.42 -9.85 7.66
N LYS A 116 1.18 -10.20 8.03
CA LYS A 116 0.83 -11.58 8.38
C LYS A 116 1.06 -12.53 7.20
N TYR A 117 0.65 -12.11 6.00
CA TYR A 117 0.88 -12.87 4.77
C TYR A 117 2.38 -13.08 4.51
N LEU A 118 3.18 -12.02 4.55
CA LEU A 118 4.63 -12.10 4.32
C LEU A 118 5.33 -13.00 5.34
N LYS A 119 4.96 -12.92 6.62
CA LYS A 119 5.51 -13.80 7.64
C LYS A 119 5.28 -15.28 7.33
N ALA A 120 4.13 -15.63 6.77
CA ALA A 120 3.78 -17.00 6.45
C ALA A 120 4.41 -17.50 5.14
N HIS A 121 4.51 -16.64 4.12
CA HIS A 121 4.83 -17.06 2.74
C HIS A 121 6.19 -16.55 2.24
N MET A 122 6.68 -15.43 2.75
CA MET A 122 7.91 -14.77 2.27
C MET A 122 8.74 -14.22 3.45
N PRO A 123 9.14 -15.06 4.43
CA PRO A 123 9.80 -14.60 5.66
C PRO A 123 11.20 -13.99 5.44
N HIS A 124 11.79 -14.18 4.26
CA HIS A 124 13.09 -13.63 3.86
C HIS A 124 13.01 -12.20 3.31
N VAL A 125 11.81 -11.72 2.99
CA VAL A 125 11.62 -10.40 2.38
C VAL A 125 11.65 -9.31 3.45
N ILE A 126 12.44 -8.27 3.20
CA ILE A 126 12.45 -7.05 4.02
C ILE A 126 11.44 -6.08 3.44
N ILE A 127 10.64 -5.45 4.30
CA ILE A 127 9.66 -4.44 3.88
C ILE A 127 10.08 -3.04 4.36
N TYR A 128 9.86 -2.05 3.49
CA TYR A 128 10.16 -0.65 3.74
C TYR A 128 8.90 0.19 3.50
N LYS A 129 8.65 1.16 4.37
CA LYS A 129 7.49 2.06 4.25
C LYS A 129 7.91 3.51 4.45
N PRO A 130 8.56 4.13 3.45
CA PRO A 130 8.94 5.53 3.51
C PRO A 130 7.72 6.46 3.43
N GLN A 131 7.73 7.54 4.19
CA GLN A 131 6.68 8.55 4.25
C GLN A 131 7.05 9.87 3.54
N ASN A 132 8.33 10.06 3.25
CA ASN A 132 8.86 11.27 2.61
C ASN A 132 10.13 10.95 1.81
N GLN A 133 10.65 11.92 1.07
CA GLN A 133 11.84 11.75 0.23
C GLN A 133 13.09 11.36 1.03
N LYS A 134 13.29 11.95 2.21
CA LYS A 134 14.44 11.62 3.08
C LYS A 134 14.41 10.15 3.52
N GLU A 135 13.24 9.62 3.81
CA GLU A 135 13.07 8.20 4.13
C GLU A 135 13.26 7.31 2.90
N CYS A 136 12.86 7.76 1.70
CA CYS A 136 13.19 7.07 0.45
C CYS A 136 14.71 6.93 0.26
N ASP A 137 15.46 8.00 0.49
CA ASP A 137 16.93 7.96 0.40
C ASP A 137 17.51 6.99 1.43
N LYS A 138 16.94 6.96 2.64
CA LYS A 138 17.34 6.00 3.68
C LYS A 138 17.04 4.55 3.29
N VAL A 139 15.94 4.29 2.62
CA VAL A 139 15.61 2.97 2.08
C VAL A 139 16.68 2.52 1.07
N ILE A 140 17.14 3.40 0.18
CA ILE A 140 18.22 3.10 -0.77
C ILE A 140 19.52 2.71 -0.06
N GLU A 141 19.90 3.46 1.00
CA GLU A 141 21.08 3.13 1.82
C GLU A 141 20.99 1.73 2.44
N LEU A 142 19.83 1.42 3.05
CA LEU A 142 19.59 0.13 3.71
C LEU A 142 19.61 -1.03 2.72
N ILE A 143 18.95 -0.90 1.57
CA ILE A 143 18.96 -1.93 0.52
C ILE A 143 20.39 -2.14 0.00
N THR A 144 21.12 -1.06 -0.29
CA THR A 144 22.50 -1.15 -0.78
C THR A 144 23.42 -1.86 0.21
N LYS A 145 23.27 -1.57 1.51
CA LYS A 145 24.03 -2.25 2.57
C LYS A 145 23.72 -3.75 2.62
N ASN A 146 22.45 -4.12 2.56
CA ASN A 146 22.01 -5.52 2.60
C ASN A 146 22.53 -6.30 1.39
N LEU A 147 22.41 -5.76 0.17
CA LEU A 147 22.92 -6.39 -1.06
C LEU A 147 24.44 -6.59 -1.06
N ARG A 148 25.20 -5.71 -0.38
CA ARG A 148 26.65 -5.89 -0.21
C ARG A 148 26.98 -7.02 0.77
N ASN A 149 26.20 -7.18 1.82
CA ASN A 149 26.40 -8.23 2.82
C ASN A 149 26.08 -9.62 2.27
N GLU A 150 25.08 -9.75 1.38
CA GLU A 150 24.73 -11.01 0.72
C GLU A 150 25.80 -11.50 -0.29
N LYS A 151 26.68 -10.60 -0.78
CA LYS A 151 27.77 -10.94 -1.71
C LYS A 151 29.09 -11.32 -1.03
N ARG A 152 29.15 -11.30 0.30
CA ARG A 152 30.29 -11.72 1.12
C ARG A 152 30.05 -13.10 1.72
#